data_0069c1f137434e62ab84da5e959539f1
#
_entry.id   0069c1f137434e62ab84da5e959539f1
#
_cell.length_a   1.000
_cell.length_b   1.000
_cell.length_c   1.000
_cell.angle_alpha   90.00
_cell.angle_beta   90.00
_cell.angle_gamma   90.00
#
_symmetry.space_group_name_H-M   'P 1'
#
loop_
_entity.id
_entity.type
_entity.pdbx_description
1 polymer ?
#
loop_
_entity_poly.entity_id
_entity_poly.type
_entity_poly.pdbx_seq_one_letter_code
_entity_poly.pdbx_strand_id
1 'polypeptide(L)'
;PPPLAPLPSADSRAHAGAMTDAADRIVLTQAPPPEARRADDTSSSSIKMTLHPLVVINVSDHFTRARAQSGGRAGTRVYGAILGEQIGRHVEIANSFELKMTTNAAGEARADPEYLRIRLEQYKKTFPKYDMLGWYSTGSEVLPSDEPFHQDLCEVTEGLLYMLLDPAQAMAPGNREVPVLIHESEVHVVDEQPTMRFVSVGYKIDSIESERIAVDHVAHILPSGDSNSGSALTQHLGTQHTAITMLTE
;
A
#
# COMPACT_ATOMS: atom_id res chain seq x y z
N PRO A 1 40.44 -55.90 -20.43
CA PRO A 1 40.03 -54.54 -20.33
C PRO A 1 40.76 -53.71 -21.40
N PRO A 2 40.06 -52.98 -22.25
CA PRO A 2 40.65 -52.10 -23.20
C PRO A 2 40.91 -50.70 -22.60
N PRO A 3 41.81 -49.93 -23.20
CA PRO A 3 42.37 -48.70 -22.62
C PRO A 3 41.48 -47.46 -22.84
N LEU A 4 41.65 -46.52 -21.96
CA LEU A 4 41.09 -45.20 -21.94
C LEU A 4 41.46 -44.39 -23.19
N ALA A 5 40.48 -43.72 -23.80
CA ALA A 5 40.64 -42.74 -24.85
C ALA A 5 40.85 -41.34 -24.23
N PRO A 6 41.65 -40.46 -24.87
CA PRO A 6 41.99 -39.15 -24.32
C PRO A 6 40.93 -38.10 -24.56
N LEU A 7 40.89 -37.11 -23.64
CA LEU A 7 40.08 -35.90 -23.68
C LEU A 7 40.58 -34.95 -24.81
N PRO A 8 39.69 -34.27 -25.52
CA PRO A 8 40.07 -33.20 -26.41
C PRO A 8 40.24 -31.85 -25.65
N SER A 9 41.32 -31.17 -26.02
CA SER A 9 41.78 -29.87 -25.58
C SER A 9 40.86 -28.73 -26.00
N ALA A 10 40.88 -27.67 -25.19
CA ALA A 10 40.26 -26.38 -25.44
C ALA A 10 40.77 -25.75 -26.76
N ASP A 11 39.85 -25.24 -27.55
CA ASP A 11 39.87 -23.92 -28.18
C ASP A 11 38.69 -23.85 -29.21
N SER A 12 37.73 -23.04 -28.95
CA SER A 12 36.89 -22.42 -30.00
C SER A 12 36.20 -21.20 -29.42
N ARG A 13 36.82 -20.05 -29.61
CA ARG A 13 36.10 -18.77 -29.59
C ARG A 13 35.04 -18.76 -30.70
N ALA A 14 33.77 -18.59 -30.32
CA ALA A 14 32.77 -18.12 -31.24
C ALA A 14 31.68 -17.33 -30.48
N HIS A 15 31.66 -16.05 -30.73
CA HIS A 15 30.52 -15.15 -30.81
C HIS A 15 29.22 -15.63 -30.12
N ALA A 16 29.04 -15.22 -28.87
CA ALA A 16 27.72 -15.07 -28.29
C ALA A 16 27.31 -13.61 -28.44
N GLY A 17 26.32 -13.38 -29.28
CA GLY A 17 25.69 -12.08 -29.44
C GLY A 17 25.17 -11.57 -28.10
N ALA A 18 25.45 -10.31 -27.84
CA ALA A 18 24.86 -9.57 -26.75
C ALA A 18 23.34 -9.48 -26.97
N MET A 19 22.59 -10.34 -26.31
CA MET A 19 21.19 -10.02 -25.98
C MET A 19 21.30 -9.03 -24.82
N THR A 20 21.14 -7.77 -25.16
CA THR A 20 20.92 -6.69 -24.23
C THR A 20 19.63 -7.00 -23.47
N ASP A 21 19.82 -7.42 -22.24
CA ASP A 21 18.79 -7.46 -21.22
C ASP A 21 18.36 -6.02 -20.98
N ALA A 22 17.30 -5.60 -21.69
CA ALA A 22 16.57 -4.39 -21.40
C ALA A 22 15.68 -4.69 -20.20
N ALA A 23 16.30 -4.97 -19.04
CA ALA A 23 15.61 -4.97 -17.78
C ALA A 23 15.03 -3.58 -17.56
N ASP A 24 13.74 -3.53 -17.65
CA ASP A 24 12.85 -2.42 -17.38
C ASP A 24 13.27 -1.69 -16.11
N ARG A 25 14.01 -0.60 -16.28
CA ARG A 25 14.40 0.28 -15.18
C ARG A 25 13.20 1.14 -14.84
N ILE A 26 12.35 0.63 -13.95
CA ILE A 26 11.43 1.50 -13.22
C ILE A 26 12.29 2.52 -12.46
N VAL A 27 12.33 3.74 -12.96
CA VAL A 27 12.98 4.86 -12.27
C VAL A 27 12.05 5.25 -11.13
N LEU A 28 12.19 4.57 -10.00
CA LEU A 28 11.60 4.99 -8.76
C LEU A 28 12.20 6.34 -8.41
N THR A 29 11.44 7.41 -8.62
CA THR A 29 11.81 8.71 -8.06
C THR A 29 11.70 8.56 -6.55
N GLN A 30 12.83 8.59 -5.86
CA GLN A 30 12.89 8.57 -4.41
C GLN A 30 11.90 9.60 -3.87
N ALA A 31 11.09 9.18 -2.88
CA ALA A 31 10.21 10.09 -2.17
C ALA A 31 11.05 11.27 -1.64
N PRO A 32 10.56 12.51 -1.72
CA PRO A 32 11.25 13.64 -1.13
C PRO A 32 11.44 13.38 0.38
N PRO A 33 12.54 13.87 0.97
CA PRO A 33 12.82 13.71 2.38
C PRO A 33 11.65 14.27 3.22
N PRO A 34 11.41 13.75 4.44
CA PRO A 34 10.24 14.09 5.27
C PRO A 34 10.06 15.60 5.52
N GLU A 35 11.11 16.39 5.43
CA GLU A 35 11.03 17.85 5.55
C GLU A 35 10.31 18.55 4.38
N ALA A 36 10.29 17.92 3.19
CA ALA A 36 9.57 18.45 2.02
C ALA A 36 8.06 18.18 2.06
N ARG A 37 7.57 17.40 3.01
CA ARG A 37 6.14 17.06 3.19
C ARG A 37 5.34 18.14 3.94
N ARG A 38 6.00 19.13 4.52
CA ARG A 38 5.32 20.29 5.09
C ARG A 38 4.87 21.17 3.94
N ALA A 39 3.57 21.03 3.62
CA ALA A 39 2.90 21.79 2.59
C ALA A 39 3.27 23.26 2.65
N ASP A 40 4.07 23.70 1.71
CA ASP A 40 4.11 25.09 1.35
C ASP A 40 2.76 25.43 0.70
N ASP A 41 1.96 26.24 1.37
CA ASP A 41 0.58 26.61 1.07
C ASP A 41 0.47 27.52 -0.19
N THR A 42 1.46 27.48 -1.08
CA THR A 42 1.63 28.47 -2.15
C THR A 42 1.34 27.96 -3.56
N SER A 43 0.94 26.70 -3.77
CA SER A 43 0.44 26.30 -5.09
C SER A 43 -1.08 26.11 -5.09
N SER A 44 -1.79 27.10 -5.62
CA SER A 44 -3.25 27.14 -5.78
C SER A 44 -3.84 26.06 -6.71
N SER A 45 -3.05 25.08 -7.12
CA SER A 45 -3.44 24.04 -8.10
C SER A 45 -3.36 22.60 -7.58
N SER A 46 -2.88 22.34 -6.37
CA SER A 46 -2.73 20.99 -5.86
C SER A 46 -4.06 20.41 -5.31
N ILE A 47 -4.24 19.11 -5.51
CA ILE A 47 -5.32 18.35 -4.86
C ILE A 47 -5.08 18.39 -3.35
N LYS A 48 -6.12 18.72 -2.60
CA LYS A 48 -6.11 18.67 -1.13
C LYS A 48 -6.61 17.30 -0.69
N MET A 49 -5.74 16.55 -0.06
CA MET A 49 -6.05 15.18 0.36
C MET A 49 -6.15 15.09 1.88
N THR A 50 -7.22 14.50 2.35
CA THR A 50 -7.49 14.25 3.77
C THR A 50 -7.61 12.75 3.99
N LEU A 51 -6.89 12.24 4.99
CA LEU A 51 -6.91 10.83 5.38
C LEU A 51 -7.50 10.71 6.78
N HIS A 52 -8.53 9.87 6.94
CA HIS A 52 -9.13 9.59 8.23
C HIS A 52 -8.36 8.53 9.01
N PRO A 53 -8.21 8.68 10.33
CA PRO A 53 -7.57 7.70 11.22
C PRO A 53 -8.12 6.28 11.09
N LEU A 54 -9.43 6.16 10.91
CA LEU A 54 -10.11 4.88 10.75
C LEU A 54 -9.53 4.03 9.63
N VAL A 55 -9.13 4.66 8.51
CA VAL A 55 -8.53 3.96 7.38
C VAL A 55 -7.20 3.33 7.75
N VAL A 56 -6.34 4.09 8.46
CA VAL A 56 -5.03 3.60 8.92
C VAL A 56 -5.19 2.43 9.89
N ILE A 57 -6.14 2.54 10.82
CA ILE A 57 -6.47 1.49 11.78
C ILE A 57 -6.95 0.22 11.06
N ASN A 58 -7.87 0.36 10.11
CA ASN A 58 -8.39 -0.77 9.35
C ASN A 58 -7.30 -1.50 8.56
N VAL A 59 -6.39 -0.76 7.91
CA VAL A 59 -5.27 -1.35 7.15
C VAL A 59 -4.29 -2.06 8.09
N SER A 60 -3.99 -1.46 9.24
CA SER A 60 -3.11 -2.04 10.26
C SER A 60 -3.70 -3.32 10.86
N ASP A 61 -5.01 -3.33 11.12
CA ASP A 61 -5.74 -4.52 11.59
C ASP A 61 -5.71 -5.63 10.54
N HIS A 62 -6.02 -5.32 9.28
CA HIS A 62 -5.97 -6.27 8.18
C HIS A 62 -4.58 -6.91 8.07
N PHE A 63 -3.51 -6.10 8.08
CA PHE A 63 -2.14 -6.60 8.05
C PHE A 63 -1.84 -7.54 9.23
N THR A 64 -2.20 -7.13 10.44
CA THR A 64 -1.91 -7.90 11.66
C THR A 64 -2.65 -9.24 11.65
N ARG A 65 -3.91 -9.26 11.22
CA ARG A 65 -4.68 -10.50 11.06
C ARG A 65 -4.09 -11.42 9.99
N ALA A 66 -3.77 -10.88 8.82
CA ALA A 66 -3.18 -11.66 7.73
C ALA A 66 -1.83 -12.24 8.14
N ARG A 67 -0.99 -11.46 8.83
CA ARG A 67 0.30 -11.93 9.36
C ARG A 67 0.13 -13.04 10.39
N ALA A 68 -0.84 -12.91 11.30
CA ALA A 68 -1.13 -13.95 12.29
C ALA A 68 -1.62 -15.25 11.61
N GLN A 69 -2.50 -15.14 10.62
CA GLN A 69 -3.02 -16.28 9.86
C GLN A 69 -1.94 -16.98 9.01
N SER A 70 -0.96 -16.22 8.51
CA SER A 70 0.18 -16.77 7.76
C SER A 70 1.29 -17.37 8.65
N GLY A 71 1.09 -17.43 9.97
CA GLY A 71 2.10 -17.92 10.92
C GLY A 71 3.28 -16.96 11.10
N GLY A 72 3.08 -15.66 10.94
CA GLY A 72 4.13 -14.65 11.10
C GLY A 72 5.11 -14.56 9.94
N ARG A 73 4.73 -15.07 8.75
CA ARG A 73 5.61 -15.10 7.58
C ARG A 73 6.08 -13.68 7.22
N ALA A 74 7.39 -13.54 7.05
CA ALA A 74 7.98 -12.30 6.54
C ALA A 74 7.48 -12.03 5.11
N GLY A 75 7.28 -10.74 4.77
CA GLY A 75 6.79 -10.34 3.44
C GLY A 75 5.30 -10.52 3.22
N THR A 76 4.50 -10.78 4.27
CA THR A 76 3.03 -10.75 4.16
C THR A 76 2.60 -9.38 3.66
N ARG A 77 1.88 -9.36 2.55
CA ARG A 77 1.33 -8.16 1.94
C ARG A 77 -0.19 -8.30 1.85
N VAL A 78 -0.91 -7.25 2.14
CA VAL A 78 -2.37 -7.22 2.09
C VAL A 78 -2.85 -6.17 1.10
N TYR A 79 -4.03 -6.37 0.54
CA TYR A 79 -4.62 -5.51 -0.47
C TYR A 79 -6.07 -5.19 -0.10
N GLY A 80 -6.47 -3.94 -0.33
CA GLY A 80 -7.83 -3.50 -0.09
C GLY A 80 -8.20 -2.27 -0.89
N ALA A 81 -9.47 -1.92 -0.88
CA ALA A 81 -9.98 -0.70 -1.49
C ALA A 81 -10.06 0.44 -0.47
N ILE A 82 -9.81 1.66 -0.91
CA ILE A 82 -10.05 2.88 -0.15
C ILE A 82 -11.26 3.60 -0.71
N LEU A 83 -12.09 4.09 0.21
CA LEU A 83 -13.37 4.72 -0.07
C LEU A 83 -13.43 6.12 0.52
N GLY A 84 -14.19 6.98 -0.11
CA GLY A 84 -14.41 8.33 0.39
C GLY A 84 -15.18 9.19 -0.58
N GLU A 85 -15.07 10.48 -0.39
CA GLU A 85 -15.77 11.48 -1.20
C GLU A 85 -14.76 12.39 -1.91
N GLN A 86 -15.02 12.71 -3.15
CA GLN A 86 -14.26 13.69 -3.90
C GLN A 86 -15.16 14.85 -4.29
N ILE A 87 -14.84 16.04 -3.78
CA ILE A 87 -15.57 17.27 -4.11
C ILE A 87 -14.58 18.24 -4.77
N GLY A 88 -14.64 18.30 -6.08
CA GLY A 88 -13.71 19.11 -6.88
C GLY A 88 -12.26 18.64 -6.68
N ARG A 89 -11.44 19.48 -6.03
CA ARG A 89 -10.03 19.18 -5.72
C ARG A 89 -9.78 18.71 -4.30
N HIS A 90 -10.83 18.51 -3.54
CA HIS A 90 -10.74 17.95 -2.19
C HIS A 90 -11.10 16.48 -2.24
N VAL A 91 -10.17 15.65 -1.82
CA VAL A 91 -10.32 14.19 -1.73
C VAL A 91 -10.26 13.81 -0.25
N GLU A 92 -11.31 13.18 0.24
CA GLU A 92 -11.45 12.74 1.62
C GLU A 92 -11.51 11.21 1.66
N ILE A 93 -10.43 10.59 2.15
CA ILE A 93 -10.31 9.13 2.30
C ILE A 93 -10.84 8.77 3.68
N ALA A 94 -12.06 8.23 3.75
CA ALA A 94 -12.80 8.07 5.00
C ALA A 94 -13.00 6.62 5.43
N ASN A 95 -12.89 5.65 4.51
CA ASN A 95 -13.12 4.25 4.83
C ASN A 95 -12.30 3.32 3.95
N SER A 96 -12.27 2.04 4.30
CA SER A 96 -11.59 1.01 3.51
C SER A 96 -12.22 -0.35 3.72
N PHE A 97 -11.99 -1.28 2.79
CA PHE A 97 -12.33 -2.69 2.96
C PHE A 97 -11.30 -3.59 2.27
N GLU A 98 -11.23 -4.82 2.72
CA GLU A 98 -10.29 -5.82 2.23
C GLU A 98 -10.72 -6.35 0.86
N LEU A 99 -9.75 -6.54 -0.03
CA LEU A 99 -9.95 -7.21 -1.31
C LEU A 99 -9.74 -8.71 -1.18
N LYS A 100 -10.58 -9.47 -1.85
CA LYS A 100 -10.34 -10.89 -2.04
C LYS A 100 -9.40 -11.06 -3.22
N MET A 101 -8.23 -11.63 -2.94
CA MET A 101 -7.19 -11.84 -3.95
C MET A 101 -7.35 -13.20 -4.61
N THR A 102 -7.15 -13.20 -5.92
CA THR A 102 -7.05 -14.39 -6.78
C THR A 102 -5.71 -14.39 -7.49
N THR A 103 -5.36 -15.48 -8.12
CA THR A 103 -4.13 -15.58 -8.90
C THR A 103 -4.50 -15.96 -10.33
N ASN A 104 -4.01 -15.21 -11.31
CA ASN A 104 -4.23 -15.52 -12.70
C ASN A 104 -3.36 -16.74 -13.16
N ALA A 105 -3.51 -17.15 -14.41
CA ALA A 105 -2.75 -18.27 -14.98
C ALA A 105 -1.23 -18.01 -15.05
N ALA A 106 -0.80 -16.75 -15.03
CA ALA A 106 0.60 -16.34 -14.98
C ALA A 106 1.19 -16.30 -13.56
N GLY A 107 0.36 -16.53 -12.51
CA GLY A 107 0.79 -16.47 -11.12
C GLY A 107 0.72 -15.06 -10.50
N GLU A 108 0.17 -14.07 -11.22
CA GLU A 108 0.04 -12.70 -10.74
C GLU A 108 -1.19 -12.55 -9.85
N ALA A 109 -1.05 -11.72 -8.81
CA ALA A 109 -2.15 -11.41 -7.91
C ALA A 109 -3.14 -10.46 -8.58
N ARG A 110 -4.43 -10.78 -8.50
CA ARG A 110 -5.54 -9.97 -9.02
C ARG A 110 -6.66 -9.87 -7.99
N ALA A 111 -7.38 -8.77 -8.03
CA ALA A 111 -8.61 -8.66 -7.24
C ALA A 111 -9.72 -9.52 -7.87
N ASP A 112 -10.52 -10.19 -7.03
CA ASP A 112 -11.75 -10.85 -7.47
C ASP A 112 -12.78 -9.80 -7.89
N PRO A 113 -13.12 -9.67 -9.19
CA PRO A 113 -13.96 -8.57 -9.67
C PRO A 113 -15.40 -8.69 -9.19
N GLU A 114 -15.91 -9.90 -9.04
CA GLU A 114 -17.28 -10.11 -8.54
C GLU A 114 -17.38 -9.73 -7.06
N TYR A 115 -16.39 -10.11 -6.25
CA TYR A 115 -16.32 -9.71 -4.85
C TYR A 115 -16.23 -8.19 -4.72
N LEU A 116 -15.36 -7.53 -5.51
CA LEU A 116 -15.20 -6.09 -5.52
C LEU A 116 -16.53 -5.39 -5.84
N ARG A 117 -17.21 -5.81 -6.91
CA ARG A 117 -18.50 -5.25 -7.33
C ARG A 117 -19.56 -5.35 -6.21
N ILE A 118 -19.71 -6.54 -5.61
CA ILE A 118 -20.67 -6.78 -4.53
C ILE A 118 -20.35 -5.88 -3.32
N ARG A 119 -19.07 -5.76 -2.95
CA ARG A 119 -18.67 -4.94 -1.81
C ARG A 119 -18.91 -3.46 -2.06
N LEU A 120 -18.62 -2.95 -3.25
CA LEU A 120 -18.92 -1.57 -3.62
C LEU A 120 -20.42 -1.27 -3.56
N GLU A 121 -21.27 -2.18 -4.05
CA GLU A 121 -22.72 -2.02 -3.94
C GLU A 121 -23.21 -1.99 -2.48
N GLN A 122 -22.64 -2.82 -1.60
CA GLN A 122 -22.97 -2.85 -0.18
C GLN A 122 -22.58 -1.53 0.50
N TYR A 123 -21.34 -1.06 0.24
CA TYR A 123 -20.87 0.21 0.79
C TYR A 123 -21.69 1.40 0.27
N LYS A 124 -22.02 1.42 -1.01
CA LYS A 124 -22.83 2.49 -1.60
C LYS A 124 -24.24 2.58 -0.98
N LYS A 125 -24.82 1.45 -0.57
CA LYS A 125 -26.09 1.44 0.17
C LYS A 125 -25.99 2.03 1.57
N THR A 126 -24.87 1.83 2.25
CA THR A 126 -24.65 2.32 3.62
C THR A 126 -24.11 3.76 3.62
N PHE A 127 -23.21 4.05 2.70
CA PHE A 127 -22.55 5.35 2.53
C PHE A 127 -22.76 5.86 1.11
N PRO A 128 -23.92 6.45 0.80
CA PRO A 128 -24.26 6.85 -0.58
C PRO A 128 -23.29 7.86 -1.23
N LYS A 129 -22.57 8.63 -0.41
CA LYS A 129 -21.61 9.62 -0.85
C LYS A 129 -20.22 9.04 -1.17
N TYR A 130 -19.90 7.85 -0.64
CA TYR A 130 -18.59 7.27 -0.81
C TYR A 130 -18.50 6.53 -2.15
N ASP A 131 -17.43 6.80 -2.84
CA ASP A 131 -17.01 6.10 -4.04
C ASP A 131 -15.64 5.43 -3.79
N MET A 132 -15.25 4.52 -4.65
CA MET A 132 -13.91 3.95 -4.62
C MET A 132 -12.92 5.00 -5.13
N LEU A 133 -12.04 5.44 -4.25
CA LEU A 133 -11.01 6.43 -4.58
C LEU A 133 -9.68 5.79 -4.97
N GLY A 134 -9.51 4.50 -4.65
CA GLY A 134 -8.27 3.81 -4.91
C GLY A 134 -8.16 2.50 -4.16
N TRP A 135 -6.92 2.09 -3.96
CA TRP A 135 -6.60 0.86 -3.27
C TRP A 135 -5.39 1.03 -2.34
N TYR A 136 -5.24 0.10 -1.42
CA TYR A 136 -4.09 0.09 -0.52
C TYR A 136 -3.35 -1.23 -0.55
N SER A 137 -2.06 -1.17 -0.21
CA SER A 137 -1.31 -2.34 0.20
C SER A 137 -0.35 -2.02 1.35
N THR A 138 0.38 -3.05 1.81
CA THR A 138 1.37 -2.91 2.89
C THR A 138 2.75 -3.28 2.39
N GLY A 139 3.75 -2.48 2.76
CA GLY A 139 5.14 -2.66 2.35
C GLY A 139 5.94 -1.38 2.52
N SER A 140 7.26 -1.46 2.38
CA SER A 140 8.17 -0.32 2.47
C SER A 140 8.30 0.45 1.16
N GLU A 141 7.96 -0.16 0.03
CA GLU A 141 8.14 0.41 -1.30
C GLU A 141 7.08 -0.09 -2.29
N VAL A 142 6.90 0.66 -3.36
CA VAL A 142 6.09 0.27 -4.52
C VAL A 142 6.83 -0.83 -5.27
N LEU A 143 6.13 -1.93 -5.58
CA LEU A 143 6.70 -3.05 -6.32
C LEU A 143 6.31 -3.00 -7.81
N PRO A 144 7.13 -3.58 -8.70
CA PRO A 144 6.77 -3.72 -10.12
C PRO A 144 5.43 -4.43 -10.37
N SER A 145 5.04 -5.34 -9.46
CA SER A 145 3.75 -6.04 -9.51
C SER A 145 2.54 -5.14 -9.21
N ASP A 146 2.77 -3.95 -8.65
CA ASP A 146 1.70 -3.03 -8.29
C ASP A 146 1.12 -2.31 -9.52
N GLU A 147 1.94 -2.15 -10.57
CA GLU A 147 1.50 -1.50 -11.82
C GLU A 147 0.42 -2.31 -12.54
N PRO A 148 0.61 -3.59 -12.89
CA PRO A 148 -0.45 -4.38 -13.53
C PRO A 148 -1.68 -4.53 -12.64
N PHE A 149 -1.50 -4.63 -11.31
CA PHE A 149 -2.61 -4.66 -10.37
C PHE A 149 -3.43 -3.37 -10.40
N HIS A 150 -2.74 -2.23 -10.46
CA HIS A 150 -3.39 -0.92 -10.56
C HIS A 150 -4.15 -0.77 -11.88
N GLN A 151 -3.56 -1.22 -13.00
CA GLN A 151 -4.19 -1.18 -14.31
C GLN A 151 -5.50 -2.00 -14.33
N ASP A 152 -5.50 -3.20 -13.73
CA ASP A 152 -6.71 -4.02 -13.61
C ASP A 152 -7.83 -3.30 -12.84
N LEU A 153 -7.49 -2.59 -11.78
CA LEU A 153 -8.48 -1.83 -11.00
C LEU A 153 -8.97 -0.59 -11.77
N CYS A 154 -8.13 0.01 -12.61
CA CYS A 154 -8.52 1.13 -13.47
C CYS A 154 -9.58 0.75 -14.51
N GLU A 155 -9.74 -0.53 -14.84
CA GLU A 155 -10.87 -1.01 -15.66
C GLU A 155 -12.23 -0.85 -14.94
N VAL A 156 -12.22 -0.80 -13.60
CA VAL A 156 -13.43 -0.64 -12.79
C VAL A 156 -13.69 0.83 -12.45
N THR A 157 -12.65 1.59 -12.14
CA THR A 157 -12.75 3.00 -11.69
C THR A 157 -11.54 3.78 -12.17
N GLU A 158 -11.75 4.95 -12.77
CA GLU A 158 -10.70 5.84 -13.23
C GLU A 158 -10.10 6.67 -12.09
N GLY A 159 -8.85 7.14 -12.26
CA GLY A 159 -8.21 8.08 -11.36
C GLY A 159 -7.91 7.53 -9.96
N LEU A 160 -7.56 6.25 -9.87
CA LEU A 160 -7.32 5.57 -8.61
C LEU A 160 -6.04 6.05 -7.92
N LEU A 161 -6.16 6.29 -6.62
CA LEU A 161 -5.04 6.48 -5.71
C LEU A 161 -4.45 5.14 -5.27
N TYR A 162 -3.15 5.14 -4.98
CA TYR A 162 -2.48 4.01 -4.36
C TYR A 162 -1.94 4.42 -2.99
N MET A 163 -2.45 3.82 -1.93
CA MET A 163 -2.01 4.04 -0.56
C MET A 163 -1.14 2.89 -0.09
N LEU A 164 0.07 3.19 0.37
CA LEU A 164 1.03 2.24 0.90
C LEU A 164 1.27 2.51 2.38
N LEU A 165 1.03 1.51 3.23
CA LEU A 165 1.35 1.56 4.65
C LEU A 165 2.58 0.69 4.92
N ASP A 166 3.60 1.25 5.59
CA ASP A 166 4.81 0.51 5.98
C ASP A 166 4.67 -0.04 7.41
N PRO A 167 4.41 -1.35 7.56
CA PRO A 167 4.24 -1.94 8.89
C PRO A 167 5.53 -1.96 9.71
N ALA A 168 6.70 -1.93 9.06
CA ALA A 168 7.98 -1.93 9.78
C ALA A 168 8.23 -0.57 10.44
N GLN A 169 7.93 0.51 9.73
CA GLN A 169 7.98 1.86 10.30
C GLN A 169 6.90 2.07 11.37
N ALA A 170 5.70 1.51 11.19
CA ALA A 170 4.64 1.57 12.18
C ALA A 170 5.03 0.94 13.53
N MET A 171 5.89 -0.10 13.50
CA MET A 171 6.35 -0.79 14.69
C MET A 171 7.69 -0.26 15.23
N ALA A 172 8.32 0.70 14.55
CA ALA A 172 9.62 1.22 14.95
C ALA A 172 9.50 2.05 16.25
N PRO A 173 10.30 1.76 17.28
CA PRO A 173 10.26 2.52 18.53
C PRO A 173 10.68 3.97 18.28
N GLY A 174 9.87 4.92 18.76
CA GLY A 174 10.13 6.36 18.64
C GLY A 174 9.68 6.99 17.33
N ASN A 175 9.06 6.24 16.42
CA ASN A 175 8.40 6.82 15.26
C ASN A 175 7.11 7.54 15.72
N ARG A 176 6.98 8.82 15.34
CA ARG A 176 5.82 9.66 15.62
C ARG A 176 5.04 10.02 14.36
N GLU A 177 5.49 9.58 13.21
CA GLU A 177 4.84 9.86 11.94
C GLU A 177 4.02 8.64 11.50
N VAL A 178 2.85 8.91 10.95
CA VAL A 178 2.01 7.85 10.36
C VAL A 178 2.73 7.33 9.10
N PRO A 179 3.12 6.05 9.07
CA PRO A 179 3.94 5.49 7.99
C PRO A 179 3.08 5.14 6.76
N VAL A 180 2.41 6.14 6.21
CA VAL A 180 1.55 6.03 5.04
C VAL A 180 2.08 6.92 3.92
N LEU A 181 2.18 6.36 2.73
CA LEU A 181 2.45 7.07 1.49
C LEU A 181 1.21 6.97 0.59
N ILE A 182 0.83 8.08 -0.03
CA ILE A 182 -0.25 8.09 -1.02
C ILE A 182 0.35 8.51 -2.36
N HIS A 183 -0.01 7.78 -3.40
CA HIS A 183 0.46 8.01 -4.75
C HIS A 183 -0.71 8.23 -5.69
N GLU A 184 -0.53 9.13 -6.64
CA GLU A 184 -1.34 9.24 -7.85
C GLU A 184 -0.63 8.52 -8.99
N SER A 185 -1.39 7.95 -9.90
CA SER A 185 -0.85 7.40 -11.14
C SER A 185 -0.87 8.46 -12.22
N GLU A 186 0.28 8.70 -12.83
CA GLU A 186 0.43 9.58 -13.98
C GLU A 186 0.96 8.78 -15.17
N VAL A 187 0.42 9.04 -16.35
CA VAL A 187 0.91 8.45 -17.59
C VAL A 187 1.87 9.44 -18.26
N HIS A 188 3.11 9.03 -18.37
CA HIS A 188 4.15 9.76 -19.10
C HIS A 188 4.50 9.02 -20.38
N VAL A 189 4.80 9.77 -21.45
CA VAL A 189 5.33 9.20 -22.67
C VAL A 189 6.84 9.23 -22.61
N VAL A 190 7.47 8.05 -22.49
CA VAL A 190 8.92 7.87 -22.52
C VAL A 190 9.25 7.04 -23.76
N ASP A 191 10.11 7.55 -24.65
CA ASP A 191 10.51 6.88 -25.89
C ASP A 191 9.31 6.43 -26.76
N GLU A 192 8.31 7.32 -26.91
CA GLU A 192 7.04 7.07 -27.62
C GLU A 192 6.17 5.95 -27.04
N GLN A 193 6.52 5.42 -25.85
CA GLN A 193 5.72 4.44 -25.13
C GLN A 193 5.05 5.09 -23.92
N PRO A 194 3.74 4.88 -23.72
CA PRO A 194 3.07 5.33 -22.51
C PRO A 194 3.54 4.48 -21.33
N THR A 195 4.12 5.14 -20.33
CA THR A 195 4.62 4.51 -19.11
C THR A 195 3.87 5.10 -17.92
N MET A 196 3.30 4.26 -17.06
CA MET A 196 2.66 4.67 -15.84
C MET A 196 3.70 4.90 -14.74
N ARG A 197 3.52 5.96 -13.98
CA ARG A 197 4.37 6.27 -12.82
C ARG A 197 3.51 6.59 -11.62
N PHE A 198 3.94 6.13 -10.45
CA PHE A 198 3.36 6.52 -9.17
C PHE A 198 4.10 7.74 -8.62
N VAL A 199 3.36 8.83 -8.43
CA VAL A 199 3.87 10.10 -7.90
C VAL A 199 3.32 10.29 -6.50
N SER A 200 4.20 10.52 -5.52
CA SER A 200 3.80 10.71 -4.12
C SER A 200 3.08 12.04 -3.94
N VAL A 201 1.94 12.01 -3.25
CA VAL A 201 1.09 13.17 -2.95
C VAL A 201 1.03 13.40 -1.44
N GLY A 202 1.09 14.67 -1.05
CA GLY A 202 0.93 15.08 0.34
C GLY A 202 -0.53 14.95 0.80
N TYR A 203 -0.73 14.57 2.06
CA TYR A 203 -2.05 14.49 2.68
C TYR A 203 -2.02 15.10 4.10
N LYS A 204 -3.21 15.42 4.61
CA LYS A 204 -3.41 15.81 6.01
C LYS A 204 -4.24 14.72 6.69
N ILE A 205 -3.94 14.45 7.96
CA ILE A 205 -4.80 13.61 8.79
C ILE A 205 -5.84 14.54 9.40
N ASP A 206 -7.09 14.19 9.24
CA ASP A 206 -8.23 14.87 9.87
C ASP A 206 -9.23 13.83 10.34
N SER A 207 -9.97 14.14 11.38
CA SER A 207 -10.93 13.22 11.97
C SER A 207 -12.21 13.96 12.32
N ILE A 208 -13.33 13.33 12.07
CA ILE A 208 -14.60 13.80 12.60
C ILE A 208 -14.64 13.57 14.12
N GLU A 209 -15.43 14.38 14.82
CA GLU A 209 -15.51 14.34 16.29
C GLU A 209 -15.80 12.94 16.84
N SER A 210 -16.65 12.16 16.18
CA SER A 210 -16.97 10.78 16.60
C SER A 210 -15.79 9.84 16.47
N GLU A 211 -14.95 9.98 15.44
CA GLU A 211 -13.73 9.19 15.29
C GLU A 211 -12.70 9.57 16.33
N ARG A 212 -12.52 10.87 16.58
CA ARG A 212 -11.59 11.36 17.59
C ARG A 212 -11.95 10.82 18.98
N ILE A 213 -13.22 10.86 19.36
CA ILE A 213 -13.70 10.30 20.63
C ILE A 213 -13.44 8.78 20.69
N ALA A 214 -13.70 8.05 19.61
CA ALA A 214 -13.49 6.61 19.55
C ALA A 214 -12.01 6.24 19.67
N VAL A 215 -11.13 6.94 18.95
CA VAL A 215 -9.68 6.75 18.98
C VAL A 215 -9.12 7.04 20.37
N ASP A 216 -9.51 8.18 20.97
CA ASP A 216 -9.11 8.58 22.31
C ASP A 216 -9.59 7.57 23.38
N HIS A 217 -10.82 7.10 23.26
CA HIS A 217 -11.36 6.09 24.18
C HIS A 217 -10.57 4.77 24.11
N VAL A 218 -10.24 4.28 22.92
CA VAL A 218 -9.43 3.05 22.74
C VAL A 218 -8.02 3.26 23.28
N ALA A 219 -7.41 4.42 23.04
CA ALA A 219 -6.08 4.74 23.57
C ALA A 219 -6.02 4.69 25.11
N HIS A 220 -7.09 5.12 25.79
CA HIS A 220 -7.17 5.11 27.24
C HIS A 220 -7.51 3.73 27.86
N ILE A 221 -8.17 2.84 27.11
CA ILE A 221 -8.53 1.49 27.60
C ILE A 221 -7.33 0.53 27.54
N LEU A 222 -6.42 0.74 26.60
CA LEU A 222 -5.25 -0.12 26.45
C LEU A 222 -4.29 0.10 27.64
N PRO A 223 -3.99 -0.95 28.44
CA PRO A 223 -3.12 -0.80 29.60
C PRO A 223 -1.71 -0.40 29.18
N SER A 224 -1.24 0.72 29.73
CA SER A 224 0.16 1.16 29.65
C SER A 224 1.03 0.28 30.54
N GLY A 225 1.05 -1.03 30.35
CA GLY A 225 1.68 -1.93 31.29
C GLY A 225 2.42 -3.09 30.63
N ASP A 226 3.67 -3.21 31.01
CA ASP A 226 4.60 -4.35 30.95
C ASP A 226 4.17 -5.53 30.07
N SER A 227 4.73 -5.53 28.88
CA SER A 227 4.60 -6.56 27.87
C SER A 227 5.48 -7.78 28.18
N ASN A 228 5.07 -8.64 29.09
CA ASN A 228 5.74 -9.92 29.29
C ASN A 228 4.80 -11.14 29.26
N SER A 229 3.67 -11.04 28.59
CA SER A 229 2.85 -12.20 28.27
C SER A 229 2.62 -12.25 26.75
N GLY A 230 3.44 -13.06 26.08
CA GLY A 230 3.47 -13.20 24.63
C GLY A 230 2.26 -13.89 24.01
N SER A 231 1.04 -13.38 24.22
CA SER A 231 -0.10 -13.82 23.47
C SER A 231 -0.21 -13.01 22.16
N ALA A 232 -0.59 -13.66 21.05
CA ALA A 232 -0.84 -13.00 19.78
C ALA A 232 -1.83 -11.83 19.90
N LEU A 233 -2.75 -11.89 20.87
CA LEU A 233 -3.69 -10.83 21.20
C LEU A 233 -2.98 -9.58 21.75
N THR A 234 -1.98 -9.75 22.62
CA THR A 234 -1.23 -8.63 23.20
C THR A 234 -0.40 -7.92 22.14
N GLN A 235 0.18 -8.67 21.20
CA GLN A 235 0.89 -8.07 20.05
C GLN A 235 -0.06 -7.31 19.12
N HIS A 236 -1.24 -7.86 18.88
CA HIS A 236 -2.27 -7.21 18.05
C HIS A 236 -2.73 -5.89 18.68
N LEU A 237 -3.07 -5.90 19.96
CA LEU A 237 -3.45 -4.70 20.72
C LEU A 237 -2.31 -3.67 20.78
N GLY A 238 -1.06 -4.12 20.92
CA GLY A 238 0.12 -3.26 20.90
C GLY A 238 0.30 -2.52 19.57
N THR A 239 0.09 -3.22 18.45
CA THR A 239 0.19 -2.60 17.11
C THR A 239 -0.91 -1.56 16.90
N GLN A 240 -2.14 -1.86 17.31
CA GLN A 240 -3.25 -0.92 17.24
C GLN A 240 -3.02 0.29 18.14
N HIS A 241 -2.49 0.09 19.33
CA HIS A 241 -2.15 1.17 20.25
C HIS A 241 -1.09 2.11 19.64
N THR A 242 -0.03 1.56 19.05
CA THR A 242 1.00 2.38 18.40
C THR A 242 0.41 3.21 17.27
N ALA A 243 -0.43 2.60 16.42
CA ALA A 243 -1.10 3.32 15.34
C ALA A 243 -2.01 4.45 15.87
N ILE A 244 -2.75 4.18 16.94
CA ILE A 244 -3.64 5.17 17.58
C ILE A 244 -2.84 6.31 18.22
N THR A 245 -1.75 6.00 18.91
CA THR A 245 -0.89 7.02 19.55
C THR A 245 -0.29 7.97 18.51
N MET A 246 0.13 7.45 17.35
CA MET A 246 0.61 8.27 16.23
C MET A 246 -0.44 9.22 15.65
N LEU A 247 -1.72 8.88 15.82
CA LEU A 247 -2.84 9.68 15.30
C LEU A 247 -3.35 10.72 16.29
N THR A 248 -2.98 10.62 17.58
CA THR A 248 -3.45 11.53 18.65
C THR A 248 -2.43 12.60 19.07
N GLU A 249 -1.15 12.47 18.71
CA GLU A 249 -0.08 13.49 18.87
C GLU A 249 0.03 14.42 17.63
#